data_33caddc6921c2638394e855e758e7307
#
_entry.id   33caddc6921c2638394e855e758e7307
#
_cell.length_a   1.000
_cell.length_b   1.000
_cell.length_c   1.000
_cell.angle_alpha   90.00
_cell.angle_beta   90.00
_cell.angle_gamma   90.00
#
_symmetry.space_group_name_H-M   'P 1'
#
loop_
_entity.id
_entity.type
_entity.pdbx_description
1 polymer ?
#
loop_
_entity_poly.entity_id
_entity_poly.type
_entity_poly.pdbx_seq_one_letter_code
_entity_poly.pdbx_strand_id
1 'polypeptide(L)'
;MAPSLKKIIILSDIHLTSDGKKIADLDPLNKLEAAINHLLEKHKDLDHLVFTGDLANNGLESEYAHLKKVTSGLSNPITFMMGNHDNRDSFRKEFPYYAFDENGFIQSSINFGDYILLFLDSLKDPYSNVEKNKGFLCKKRLDWLENQLSLVE
;
A
#
# COMPACT_ATOMS: atom_id res chain seq x y z
N MET A 1 -15.32 -17.88 -23.42
CA MET A 1 -16.02 -17.19 -22.33
C MET A 1 -15.66 -15.72 -22.42
N ALA A 2 -16.60 -14.78 -22.21
CA ALA A 2 -16.23 -13.39 -22.11
C ALA A 2 -15.28 -13.21 -20.89
N PRO A 3 -14.24 -12.37 -20.97
CA PRO A 3 -13.37 -12.11 -19.84
C PRO A 3 -14.22 -11.55 -18.69
N SER A 4 -14.09 -12.13 -17.50
CA SER A 4 -14.78 -11.58 -16.33
C SER A 4 -14.17 -10.22 -16.02
N LEU A 5 -15.00 -9.19 -15.95
CA LEU A 5 -14.55 -7.87 -15.55
C LEU A 5 -13.99 -7.94 -14.12
N LYS A 6 -12.78 -7.45 -13.93
CA LYS A 6 -12.11 -7.37 -12.63
C LYS A 6 -12.17 -5.95 -12.09
N LYS A 7 -12.49 -5.80 -10.80
CA LYS A 7 -12.64 -4.50 -10.14
C LYS A 7 -11.54 -4.30 -9.10
N ILE A 8 -10.72 -3.28 -9.32
CA ILE A 8 -9.72 -2.82 -8.36
C ILE A 8 -10.11 -1.42 -7.91
N ILE A 9 -10.02 -1.17 -6.61
CA ILE A 9 -10.15 0.18 -6.05
C ILE A 9 -8.82 0.61 -5.48
N ILE A 10 -8.42 1.83 -5.78
CA ILE A 10 -7.16 2.42 -5.35
C ILE A 10 -7.45 3.59 -4.42
N LEU A 11 -6.83 3.56 -3.24
CA LEU A 11 -6.79 4.66 -2.28
C LEU A 11 -5.36 5.16 -2.15
N SER A 12 -5.17 6.47 -2.12
CA SER A 12 -3.87 7.11 -2.02
C SER A 12 -3.87 8.18 -0.95
N ASP A 13 -2.68 8.48 -0.39
CA ASP A 13 -2.45 9.65 0.44
C ASP A 13 -3.41 9.76 1.63
N ILE A 14 -3.60 8.65 2.35
CA ILE A 14 -4.52 8.59 3.50
C ILE A 14 -3.96 9.29 4.74
N HIS A 15 -2.65 9.43 4.88
CA HIS A 15 -1.95 10.18 5.92
C HIS A 15 -2.54 9.96 7.33
N LEU A 16 -2.71 8.70 7.74
CA LEU A 16 -3.20 8.41 9.08
C LEU A 16 -2.31 9.06 10.14
N THR A 17 -2.95 9.64 11.14
CA THR A 17 -2.27 10.29 12.26
C THR A 17 -2.49 9.50 13.55
N SER A 18 -1.59 9.67 14.52
CA SER A 18 -1.81 9.17 15.87
C SER A 18 -2.80 10.07 16.65
N ASP A 19 -3.60 9.44 17.51
CA ASP A 19 -4.39 10.10 18.56
C ASP A 19 -5.33 11.23 18.09
N GLY A 20 -6.02 11.03 16.95
CA GLY A 20 -7.05 11.96 16.48
C GLY A 20 -6.52 13.32 16.03
N LYS A 21 -5.21 13.44 15.75
CA LYS A 21 -4.66 14.66 15.15
C LYS A 21 -5.28 14.87 13.77
N LYS A 22 -5.70 16.10 13.54
CA LYS A 22 -6.27 16.52 12.26
C LYS A 22 -5.20 17.07 11.32
N ILE A 23 -5.42 16.88 10.02
CA ILE A 23 -4.67 17.53 8.93
C ILE A 23 -5.66 18.42 8.20
N ALA A 24 -5.38 19.73 8.09
CA ALA A 24 -6.27 20.71 7.46
C ALA A 24 -7.74 20.58 7.95
N ASP A 25 -7.94 20.48 9.27
CA ASP A 25 -9.23 20.30 9.94
C ASP A 25 -9.98 18.99 9.62
N LEU A 26 -9.38 18.09 8.85
CA LEU A 26 -9.92 16.76 8.57
C LEU A 26 -9.30 15.70 9.49
N ASP A 27 -10.12 14.75 9.91
CA ASP A 27 -9.67 13.55 10.63
C ASP A 27 -9.43 12.43 9.63
N PRO A 28 -8.15 12.04 9.37
CA PRO A 28 -7.85 11.03 8.37
C PRO A 28 -8.44 9.66 8.69
N LEU A 29 -8.49 9.27 9.98
CA LEU A 29 -9.05 7.99 10.39
C LEU A 29 -10.54 7.92 10.10
N ASN A 30 -11.31 8.92 10.52
CA ASN A 30 -12.74 9.00 10.23
C ASN A 30 -13.03 9.03 8.72
N LYS A 31 -12.18 9.71 7.94
CA LYS A 31 -12.30 9.73 6.47
C LYS A 31 -12.05 8.37 5.85
N LEU A 32 -11.02 7.66 6.29
CA LEU A 32 -10.73 6.31 5.82
C LEU A 32 -11.86 5.34 6.18
N GLU A 33 -12.34 5.35 7.44
CA GLU A 33 -13.46 4.51 7.85
C GLU A 33 -14.72 4.76 7.02
N ALA A 34 -15.07 6.03 6.78
CA ALA A 34 -16.19 6.39 5.93
C ALA A 34 -16.01 5.92 4.47
N ALA A 35 -14.80 6.06 3.91
CA ALA A 35 -14.48 5.60 2.56
C ALA A 35 -14.62 4.07 2.46
N ILE A 36 -14.04 3.31 3.40
CA ILE A 36 -14.14 1.84 3.43
C ILE A 36 -15.59 1.39 3.55
N ASN A 37 -16.37 1.97 4.46
CA ASN A 37 -17.79 1.62 4.61
C ASN A 37 -18.56 1.87 3.31
N HIS A 38 -18.33 3.01 2.66
CA HIS A 38 -18.95 3.32 1.37
C HIS A 38 -18.55 2.31 0.28
N LEU A 39 -17.26 1.94 0.21
CA LEU A 39 -16.76 0.97 -0.74
C LEU A 39 -17.43 -0.40 -0.56
N LEU A 40 -17.50 -0.88 0.68
CA LEU A 40 -18.13 -2.18 0.99
C LEU A 40 -19.64 -2.19 0.69
N GLU A 41 -20.31 -1.06 0.86
CA GLU A 41 -21.73 -0.94 0.52
C GLU A 41 -21.96 -0.93 -0.99
N LYS A 42 -21.17 -0.15 -1.75
CA LYS A 42 -21.40 0.11 -3.17
C LYS A 42 -20.70 -0.86 -4.12
N HIS A 43 -19.63 -1.50 -3.67
CA HIS A 43 -18.75 -2.33 -4.51
C HIS A 43 -18.57 -3.73 -3.92
N LYS A 44 -19.69 -4.46 -3.76
CA LYS A 44 -19.69 -5.86 -3.26
C LYS A 44 -18.93 -6.83 -4.18
N ASP A 45 -18.70 -6.42 -5.41
CA ASP A 45 -17.95 -7.13 -6.46
C ASP A 45 -16.49 -6.68 -6.55
N LEU A 46 -15.97 -6.04 -5.51
CA LEU A 46 -14.57 -5.64 -5.43
C LEU A 46 -13.66 -6.87 -5.36
N ASP A 47 -12.75 -7.01 -6.33
CA ASP A 47 -11.76 -8.09 -6.36
C ASP A 47 -10.52 -7.76 -5.53
N HIS A 48 -10.07 -6.50 -5.52
CA HIS A 48 -8.82 -6.11 -4.86
C HIS A 48 -8.83 -4.63 -4.44
N LEU A 49 -8.24 -4.36 -3.28
CA LEU A 49 -8.05 -3.01 -2.75
C LEU A 49 -6.56 -2.68 -2.71
N VAL A 50 -6.18 -1.53 -3.24
CA VAL A 50 -4.79 -1.07 -3.28
C VAL A 50 -4.65 0.25 -2.54
N PHE A 51 -3.68 0.35 -1.66
CA PHE A 51 -3.24 1.58 -1.03
C PHE A 51 -1.88 1.98 -1.60
N THR A 52 -1.81 3.09 -2.32
CA THR A 52 -0.63 3.45 -3.14
C THR A 52 0.43 4.29 -2.40
N GLY A 53 0.44 4.24 -1.08
CA GLY A 53 1.43 4.91 -0.26
C GLY A 53 0.89 6.13 0.49
N ASP A 54 1.79 6.77 1.24
CA ASP A 54 1.48 7.79 2.24
C ASP A 54 0.35 7.32 3.18
N LEU A 55 0.52 6.08 3.67
CA LEU A 55 -0.41 5.40 4.57
C LEU A 55 -0.45 6.09 5.92
N ALA A 56 0.73 6.43 6.44
CA ALA A 56 0.96 7.14 7.68
C ALA A 56 1.42 8.58 7.39
N ASN A 57 1.12 9.51 8.28
CA ASN A 57 1.57 10.90 8.12
C ASN A 57 3.04 11.10 8.54
N ASN A 58 3.48 10.37 9.54
CA ASN A 58 4.82 10.48 10.13
C ASN A 58 5.58 9.13 10.16
N GLY A 59 4.99 8.07 9.63
CA GLY A 59 5.57 6.72 9.65
C GLY A 59 5.67 6.10 11.04
N LEU A 60 4.76 6.45 11.97
CA LEU A 60 4.75 5.94 13.34
C LEU A 60 3.98 4.61 13.42
N GLU A 61 4.40 3.74 14.33
CA GLU A 61 3.73 2.45 14.58
C GLU A 61 2.24 2.64 14.93
N SER A 62 1.92 3.65 15.76
CA SER A 62 0.53 3.97 16.14
C SER A 62 -0.36 4.35 14.94
N GLU A 63 0.21 4.96 13.91
CA GLU A 63 -0.52 5.32 12.69
C GLU A 63 -0.84 4.07 11.86
N TYR A 64 0.10 3.12 11.76
CA TYR A 64 -0.13 1.83 11.11
C TYR A 64 -1.06 0.92 11.94
N ALA A 65 -1.08 1.04 13.26
CA ALA A 65 -2.06 0.34 14.10
C ALA A 65 -3.50 0.76 13.76
N HIS A 66 -3.74 2.04 13.45
CA HIS A 66 -5.04 2.51 12.96
C HIS A 66 -5.38 1.91 11.60
N LEU A 67 -4.42 1.87 10.66
CA LEU A 67 -4.61 1.24 9.35
C LEU A 67 -5.01 -0.23 9.52
N LYS A 68 -4.25 -0.97 10.34
CA LYS A 68 -4.51 -2.37 10.65
C LYS A 68 -5.91 -2.58 11.22
N LYS A 69 -6.32 -1.74 12.17
CA LYS A 69 -7.66 -1.81 12.76
C LYS A 69 -8.76 -1.67 11.72
N VAL A 70 -8.65 -0.68 10.83
CA VAL A 70 -9.66 -0.42 9.78
C VAL A 70 -9.67 -1.54 8.74
N THR A 71 -8.51 -2.09 8.38
CA THR A 71 -8.40 -3.08 7.31
C THR A 71 -8.57 -4.52 7.77
N SER A 72 -8.44 -4.83 9.06
CA SER A 72 -8.51 -6.20 9.60
C SER A 72 -9.87 -6.89 9.41
N GLY A 73 -10.95 -6.12 9.26
CA GLY A 73 -12.30 -6.65 9.01
C GLY A 73 -12.61 -6.88 7.53
N LEU A 74 -11.70 -6.54 6.62
CA LEU A 74 -11.93 -6.68 5.18
C LEU A 74 -11.62 -8.10 4.72
N SER A 75 -12.55 -8.70 3.98
CA SER A 75 -12.35 -10.01 3.34
C SER A 75 -11.66 -9.94 1.99
N ASN A 76 -11.62 -8.76 1.38
CA ASN A 76 -10.98 -8.53 0.10
C ASN A 76 -9.46 -8.55 0.23
N PRO A 77 -8.73 -9.08 -0.76
CA PRO A 77 -7.28 -8.95 -0.81
C PRO A 77 -6.85 -7.48 -0.84
N ILE A 78 -5.79 -7.16 -0.09
CA ILE A 78 -5.28 -5.80 0.03
C ILE A 78 -3.81 -5.77 -0.35
N THR A 79 -3.42 -4.77 -1.14
CA THR A 79 -2.02 -4.43 -1.37
C THR A 79 -1.72 -3.05 -0.79
N PHE A 80 -0.65 -2.99 0.02
CA PHE A 80 -0.09 -1.75 0.51
C PHE A 80 1.20 -1.43 -0.24
N MET A 81 1.39 -0.16 -0.56
CA MET A 81 2.63 0.40 -1.11
C MET A 81 3.16 1.46 -0.15
N MET A 82 4.43 1.83 -0.31
CA MET A 82 5.07 2.85 0.53
C MET A 82 5.20 4.18 -0.23
N GLY A 83 4.76 5.26 0.41
CA GLY A 83 5.02 6.62 -0.01
C GLY A 83 6.14 7.27 0.80
N ASN A 84 6.42 8.56 0.54
CA ASN A 84 7.54 9.27 1.17
C ASN A 84 7.30 9.63 2.65
N HIS A 85 6.07 9.54 3.15
CA HIS A 85 5.73 9.71 4.56
C HIS A 85 5.85 8.40 5.36
N ASP A 86 5.91 7.27 4.68
CA ASP A 86 5.92 5.96 5.31
C ASP A 86 7.29 5.54 5.85
N ASN A 87 7.27 4.56 6.76
CA ASN A 87 8.43 3.90 7.33
C ASN A 87 8.27 2.39 7.30
N ARG A 88 9.16 1.69 6.54
CA ARG A 88 9.09 0.23 6.36
C ARG A 88 9.19 -0.54 7.67
N ASP A 89 10.06 -0.09 8.58
CA ASP A 89 10.30 -0.83 9.83
C ASP A 89 9.10 -0.72 10.76
N SER A 90 8.49 0.47 10.88
CA SER A 90 7.26 0.68 11.64
C SER A 90 6.08 -0.09 11.04
N PHE A 91 5.94 -0.05 9.71
CA PHE A 91 4.91 -0.83 9.01
C PHE A 91 5.08 -2.33 9.27
N ARG A 92 6.32 -2.86 9.15
CA ARG A 92 6.61 -4.29 9.37
C ARG A 92 6.25 -4.76 10.77
N LYS A 93 6.44 -3.93 11.78
CA LYS A 93 6.06 -4.27 13.16
C LYS A 93 4.55 -4.48 13.32
N GLU A 94 3.76 -3.62 12.68
CA GLU A 94 2.29 -3.73 12.72
C GLU A 94 1.74 -4.81 11.80
N PHE A 95 2.40 -5.04 10.67
CA PHE A 95 2.01 -6.03 9.66
C PHE A 95 3.08 -7.13 9.49
N PRO A 96 3.40 -7.91 10.54
CA PRO A 96 4.51 -8.88 10.52
C PRO A 96 4.31 -10.02 9.53
N TYR A 97 3.07 -10.29 9.12
CA TYR A 97 2.73 -11.35 8.16
C TYR A 97 2.50 -10.83 6.73
N TYR A 98 2.67 -9.53 6.52
CA TYR A 98 2.62 -8.97 5.17
C TYR A 98 3.84 -9.41 4.37
N ALA A 99 3.64 -9.71 3.08
CA ALA A 99 4.72 -10.19 2.23
C ALA A 99 5.71 -9.07 1.89
N PHE A 100 6.98 -9.35 2.12
CA PHE A 100 8.11 -8.54 1.68
C PHE A 100 8.90 -9.35 0.67
N ASP A 101 9.62 -8.70 -0.23
CA ASP A 101 10.56 -9.40 -1.08
C ASP A 101 11.77 -9.92 -0.26
N GLU A 102 12.62 -10.71 -0.88
CA GLU A 102 13.84 -11.29 -0.26
C GLU A 102 14.81 -10.23 0.30
N ASN A 103 14.72 -9.00 -0.18
CA ASN A 103 15.54 -7.86 0.25
C ASN A 103 14.83 -6.99 1.30
N GLY A 104 13.60 -7.31 1.67
CA GLY A 104 12.81 -6.60 2.66
C GLY A 104 12.08 -5.36 2.13
N PHE A 105 11.92 -5.21 0.82
CA PHE A 105 11.09 -4.18 0.22
C PHE A 105 9.62 -4.60 0.14
N ILE A 106 8.73 -3.61 0.20
CA ILE A 106 7.29 -3.82 0.07
C ILE A 106 6.94 -3.73 -1.42
N GLN A 107 7.30 -4.77 -2.16
CA GLN A 107 6.98 -4.91 -3.57
C GLN A 107 6.44 -6.31 -3.85
N SER A 108 5.51 -6.39 -4.78
CA SER A 108 4.80 -7.64 -5.08
C SER A 108 4.27 -7.63 -6.51
N SER A 109 3.91 -8.82 -6.99
CA SER A 109 3.19 -9.01 -8.24
C SER A 109 1.90 -9.79 -7.99
N ILE A 110 0.86 -9.44 -8.71
CA ILE A 110 -0.44 -10.14 -8.65
C ILE A 110 -0.86 -10.51 -10.06
N ASN A 111 -1.17 -11.80 -10.25
CA ASN A 111 -1.80 -12.25 -11.47
C ASN A 111 -3.29 -11.90 -11.43
N PHE A 112 -3.73 -11.13 -12.41
CA PHE A 112 -5.10 -10.64 -12.51
C PHE A 112 -5.74 -11.09 -13.84
N GLY A 113 -5.73 -12.38 -14.10
CA GLY A 113 -6.19 -13.00 -15.34
C GLY A 113 -5.21 -12.76 -16.49
N ASP A 114 -5.61 -11.97 -17.48
CA ASP A 114 -4.76 -11.64 -18.64
C ASP A 114 -3.73 -10.52 -18.33
N TYR A 115 -3.70 -10.03 -17.11
CA TYR A 115 -2.83 -8.93 -16.67
C TYR A 115 -2.02 -9.34 -15.45
N ILE A 116 -0.80 -8.82 -15.35
CA ILE A 116 0.01 -8.87 -14.15
C ILE A 116 0.16 -7.45 -13.62
N LEU A 117 -0.19 -7.26 -12.36
CA LEU A 117 -0.02 -5.99 -11.66
C LEU A 117 1.28 -6.06 -10.87
N LEU A 118 2.18 -5.13 -11.12
CA LEU A 118 3.45 -4.99 -10.40
C LEU A 118 3.36 -3.79 -9.47
N PHE A 119 3.58 -4.01 -8.18
CA PHE A 119 3.60 -2.99 -7.14
C PHE A 119 5.03 -2.77 -6.70
N LEU A 120 5.57 -1.59 -6.98
CA LEU A 120 6.98 -1.27 -6.73
C LEU A 120 7.13 -0.43 -5.46
N ASP A 121 8.10 -0.78 -4.65
CA ASP A 121 8.50 0.02 -3.51
C ASP A 121 9.53 1.08 -3.95
N SER A 122 9.06 2.30 -4.18
CA SER A 122 9.91 3.43 -4.55
C SER A 122 10.32 4.32 -3.38
N LEU A 123 9.96 3.95 -2.14
CA LEU A 123 10.40 4.69 -0.96
C LEU A 123 11.93 4.64 -0.87
N LYS A 124 12.54 5.80 -0.74
CA LYS A 124 14.00 5.90 -0.62
C LYS A 124 14.51 5.23 0.66
N ASP A 125 15.73 4.77 0.65
CA ASP A 125 16.39 4.27 1.85
C ASP A 125 16.81 5.44 2.75
N PRO A 126 16.75 5.29 4.10
CA PRO A 126 17.05 6.39 5.04
C PRO A 126 18.42 7.03 4.84
N TYR A 127 19.38 6.25 4.37
CA TYR A 127 20.79 6.69 4.17
C TYR A 127 21.09 7.12 2.73
N SER A 128 20.10 7.16 1.85
CA SER A 128 20.31 7.61 0.47
C SER A 128 20.41 9.14 0.39
N ASN A 129 21.23 9.65 -0.54
CA ASN A 129 21.34 11.08 -0.83
C ASN A 129 20.18 11.62 -1.67
N VAL A 130 19.14 10.82 -1.90
CA VAL A 130 17.95 11.21 -2.67
C VAL A 130 17.09 12.14 -1.81
N GLU A 131 16.54 13.18 -2.40
CA GLU A 131 15.60 14.09 -1.72
C GLU A 131 14.39 13.32 -1.16
N LYS A 132 13.85 13.78 -0.02
CA LYS A 132 12.80 13.08 0.73
C LYS A 132 11.58 12.72 -0.15
N ASN A 133 11.19 13.63 -1.04
CA ASN A 133 9.97 13.50 -1.83
C ASN A 133 10.19 12.84 -3.21
N LYS A 134 11.41 12.36 -3.48
CA LYS A 134 11.71 11.66 -4.73
C LYS A 134 11.68 10.15 -4.51
N GLY A 135 10.96 9.45 -5.37
CA GLY A 135 11.04 8.00 -5.46
C GLY A 135 12.43 7.56 -5.93
N PHE A 136 12.83 6.37 -5.48
CA PHE A 136 14.12 5.79 -5.85
C PHE A 136 14.02 4.27 -5.97
N LEU A 137 14.51 3.73 -7.05
CA LEU A 137 14.65 2.29 -7.24
C LEU A 137 16.14 1.93 -7.27
N CYS A 138 16.63 1.29 -6.21
CA CYS A 138 18.00 0.77 -6.19
C CYS A 138 18.14 -0.46 -7.09
N LYS A 139 19.38 -0.89 -7.34
CA LYS A 139 19.65 -2.05 -8.20
C LYS A 139 18.83 -3.28 -7.82
N LYS A 140 18.72 -3.61 -6.53
CA LYS A 140 17.96 -4.78 -6.05
C LYS A 140 16.49 -4.73 -6.45
N ARG A 141 15.86 -3.55 -6.37
CA ARG A 141 14.45 -3.36 -6.76
C ARG A 141 14.27 -3.41 -8.29
N LEU A 142 15.25 -2.90 -9.03
CA LEU A 142 15.27 -3.02 -10.50
C LEU A 142 15.49 -4.47 -10.95
N ASP A 143 16.40 -5.21 -10.31
CA ASP A 143 16.63 -6.63 -10.58
C ASP A 143 15.35 -7.45 -10.31
N TRP A 144 14.65 -7.15 -9.20
CA TRP A 144 13.35 -7.78 -8.93
C TRP A 144 12.33 -7.47 -10.02
N LEU A 145 12.23 -6.22 -10.47
CA LEU A 145 11.31 -5.82 -11.55
C LEU A 145 11.66 -6.56 -12.86
N GLU A 146 12.94 -6.61 -13.24
CA GLU A 146 13.40 -7.32 -14.43
C GLU A 146 13.03 -8.80 -14.36
N ASN A 147 13.23 -9.44 -13.19
CA ASN A 147 12.83 -10.82 -12.98
C ASN A 147 11.31 -11.01 -13.13
N GLN A 148 10.48 -10.10 -12.58
CA GLN A 148 9.02 -10.22 -12.75
C GLN A 148 8.60 -10.07 -14.22
N LEU A 149 9.21 -9.15 -14.94
CA LEU A 149 8.92 -8.94 -16.37
C LEU A 149 9.31 -10.15 -17.24
N SER A 150 10.40 -10.84 -16.89
CA SER A 150 10.84 -12.03 -17.62
C SER A 150 9.92 -13.24 -17.42
N LEU A 151 9.02 -13.22 -16.43
CA LEU A 151 8.04 -14.29 -16.19
C LEU A 151 6.73 -14.11 -17.00
N VAL A 152 6.63 -13.03 -17.78
CA VAL A 152 5.38 -12.62 -18.48
C VAL A 152 5.40 -13.04 -19.96
N GLU A 153 6.34 -13.87 -20.38
CA GLU A 153 6.43 -14.40 -21.74
C GLU A 153 5.41 -15.52 -22.03
#